data_151bf36e1291172dc9cc44ecc86305a4
#
_entry.id   151bf36e1291172dc9cc44ecc86305a4
#
_cell.length_a   1.000
_cell.length_b   1.000
_cell.length_c   1.000
_cell.angle_alpha   90.00
_cell.angle_beta   90.00
_cell.angle_gamma   90.00
#
_symmetry.space_group_name_H-M   'P 1'
#
loop_
_entity.id
_entity.type
_entity.pdbx_description
1 polymer ?
#
loop_
_entity_poly.entity_id
_entity_poly.type
_entity_poly.pdbx_seq_one_letter_code
_entity_poly.pdbx_strand_id
1 'polypeptide(L)'
;IILFTGWTPVDPILSILVSLLVLNSARQLIRDSLRELLEHAPASIDIDKLSRQLTLNIAEIRNVHHVHLWQVGEKTLLTLYARVIPNYQPDALLGRIHNWLKENYSITHATVQLEYQECTQPECQLGTEAESGNDDHHHSRDYEGSLHH
;
A
#
# COMPACT_ATOMS: atom_id res chain seq x y z
N ILE A 1 -25.39 41.52 26.76
CA ILE A 1 -26.57 40.71 26.42
C ILE A 1 -27.05 39.95 27.67
N ILE A 2 -26.16 39.33 28.47
CA ILE A 2 -26.48 38.56 29.69
C ILE A 2 -27.13 39.44 30.77
N LEU A 3 -26.68 40.68 30.90
CA LEU A 3 -27.22 41.66 31.87
C LEU A 3 -28.66 42.14 31.57
N PHE A 4 -29.16 41.94 30.34
CA PHE A 4 -30.47 42.41 29.93
C PHE A 4 -31.55 41.33 29.85
N THR A 5 -31.19 40.06 29.71
CA THR A 5 -32.15 38.96 29.48
C THR A 5 -32.23 37.95 30.62
N GLY A 6 -31.30 37.95 31.58
CA GLY A 6 -31.28 36.96 32.68
C GLY A 6 -31.20 35.51 32.23
N TRP A 7 -30.87 35.25 30.97
CA TRP A 7 -30.89 33.92 30.38
C TRP A 7 -29.49 33.26 30.52
N THR A 8 -29.31 32.59 31.65
CA THR A 8 -28.09 31.91 32.05
C THR A 8 -27.67 30.68 31.18
N PRO A 9 -28.56 30.02 30.39
CA PRO A 9 -28.14 28.84 29.63
C PRO A 9 -27.41 29.15 28.31
N VAL A 10 -27.31 30.41 27.86
CA VAL A 10 -26.63 30.75 26.60
C VAL A 10 -25.13 30.48 26.66
N ASP A 11 -24.49 30.76 27.78
CA ASP A 11 -23.06 30.60 27.96
C ASP A 11 -22.61 29.11 27.92
N PRO A 12 -23.28 28.19 28.66
CA PRO A 12 -23.00 26.74 28.53
C PRO A 12 -23.27 26.20 27.12
N ILE A 13 -24.32 26.66 26.45
CA ILE A 13 -24.63 26.20 25.09
C ILE A 13 -23.55 26.65 24.10
N LEU A 14 -23.12 27.91 24.17
CA LEU A 14 -22.02 28.42 23.35
C LEU A 14 -20.70 27.65 23.62
N SER A 15 -20.41 27.39 24.89
CA SER A 15 -19.22 26.65 25.27
C SER A 15 -19.22 25.22 24.73
N ILE A 16 -20.35 24.51 24.75
CA ILE A 16 -20.51 23.18 24.17
C ILE A 16 -20.34 23.25 22.65
N LEU A 17 -20.97 24.25 22.00
CA LEU A 17 -20.88 24.39 20.55
C LEU A 17 -19.44 24.64 20.07
N VAL A 18 -18.72 25.52 20.75
CA VAL A 18 -17.29 25.78 20.46
C VAL A 18 -16.46 24.53 20.72
N SER A 19 -16.71 23.81 21.82
CA SER A 19 -16.00 22.57 22.13
C SER A 19 -16.21 21.50 21.06
N LEU A 20 -17.42 21.35 20.55
CA LEU A 20 -17.72 20.42 19.45
C LEU A 20 -17.02 20.81 18.15
N LEU A 21 -16.96 22.11 17.82
CA LEU A 21 -16.23 22.58 16.65
C LEU A 21 -14.74 22.31 16.75
N VAL A 22 -14.15 22.59 17.92
CA VAL A 22 -12.71 22.31 18.17
C VAL A 22 -12.44 20.81 18.11
N LEU A 23 -13.29 20.00 18.72
CA LEU A 23 -13.14 18.53 18.70
C LEU A 23 -13.25 17.96 17.28
N ASN A 24 -14.19 18.48 16.47
CA ASN A 24 -14.31 18.06 15.08
C ASN A 24 -13.08 18.44 14.24
N SER A 25 -12.55 19.65 14.44
CA SER A 25 -11.32 20.09 13.76
C SER A 25 -10.09 19.29 14.19
N ALA A 26 -9.97 19.00 15.48
CA ALA A 26 -8.89 18.15 16.01
C ALA A 26 -8.95 16.72 15.44
N ARG A 27 -10.18 16.16 15.35
CA ARG A 27 -10.39 14.82 14.76
C ARG A 27 -9.96 14.78 13.29
N GLN A 28 -10.29 15.82 12.53
CA GLN A 28 -9.90 15.93 11.13
C GLN A 28 -8.37 15.99 11.00
N LEU A 29 -7.73 16.86 11.78
CA LEU A 29 -6.27 16.99 11.77
C LEU A 29 -5.55 15.66 12.10
N ILE A 30 -6.03 14.95 13.14
CA ILE A 30 -5.49 13.65 13.52
C ILE A 30 -5.65 12.64 12.37
N ARG A 31 -6.82 12.61 11.74
CA ARG A 31 -7.07 11.69 10.61
C ARG A 31 -6.14 11.97 9.44
N ASP A 32 -5.94 13.23 9.10
CA ASP A 32 -5.10 13.64 7.97
C ASP A 32 -3.62 13.33 8.28
N SER A 33 -3.16 13.61 9.50
CA SER A 33 -1.81 13.26 9.96
C SER A 33 -1.57 11.75 9.99
N LEU A 34 -2.53 10.97 10.48
CA LEU A 34 -2.43 9.50 10.49
C LEU A 34 -2.40 8.93 9.06
N ARG A 35 -3.17 9.51 8.15
CA ARG A 35 -3.19 9.08 6.75
C ARG A 35 -1.84 9.30 6.08
N GLU A 36 -1.15 10.39 6.39
CA GLU A 36 0.17 10.70 5.88
C GLU A 36 1.25 9.81 6.52
N LEU A 37 1.16 9.56 7.83
CA LEU A 37 2.10 8.69 8.56
C LEU A 37 1.96 7.20 8.21
N LEU A 38 0.77 6.75 7.86
CA LEU A 38 0.51 5.35 7.51
C LEU A 38 0.83 5.02 6.05
N GLU A 39 1.48 5.92 5.32
CA GLU A 39 1.97 5.72 3.94
C GLU A 39 0.94 5.01 3.04
N HIS A 40 -0.27 5.52 2.99
CA HIS A 40 -1.33 4.91 2.18
C HIS A 40 -0.98 4.97 0.70
N ALA A 41 -1.13 3.82 0.03
CA ALA A 41 -1.07 3.77 -1.43
C ALA A 41 -2.13 4.74 -2.01
N PRO A 42 -1.79 5.54 -3.03
CA PRO A 42 -2.76 6.39 -3.69
C PRO A 42 -3.87 5.53 -4.28
N ALA A 43 -5.11 5.76 -3.86
CA ALA A 43 -6.29 5.00 -4.31
C ALA A 43 -6.54 5.09 -5.84
N SER A 44 -5.80 5.95 -6.53
CA SER A 44 -5.93 6.19 -7.98
C SER A 44 -5.14 5.23 -8.85
N ILE A 45 -4.19 4.45 -8.29
CA ILE A 45 -3.31 3.56 -9.06
C ILE A 45 -3.63 2.11 -8.70
N ASP A 46 -4.14 1.39 -9.69
CA ASP A 46 -4.38 -0.05 -9.62
C ASP A 46 -3.05 -0.79 -9.92
N ILE A 47 -2.52 -1.47 -8.90
CA ILE A 47 -1.24 -2.18 -8.96
C ILE A 47 -1.29 -3.33 -9.96
N ASP A 48 -2.40 -4.05 -10.04
CA ASP A 48 -2.55 -5.19 -10.96
C ASP A 48 -2.59 -4.71 -12.42
N LYS A 49 -3.24 -3.59 -12.66
CA LYS A 49 -3.28 -2.95 -13.97
C LYS A 49 -1.89 -2.44 -14.37
N LEU A 50 -1.18 -1.79 -13.45
CA LEU A 50 0.18 -1.30 -13.67
C LEU A 50 1.12 -2.45 -14.04
N SER A 51 1.11 -3.53 -13.27
CA SER A 51 1.96 -4.71 -13.47
C SER A 51 1.71 -5.37 -14.82
N ARG A 52 0.44 -5.55 -15.18
CA ARG A 52 0.04 -6.11 -16.49
C ARG A 52 0.47 -5.21 -17.64
N GLN A 53 0.23 -3.91 -17.52
CA GLN A 53 0.60 -2.96 -18.58
C GLN A 53 2.11 -2.87 -18.76
N LEU A 54 2.88 -2.88 -17.68
CA LEU A 54 4.34 -2.88 -17.75
C LEU A 54 4.87 -4.11 -18.48
N THR A 55 4.33 -5.30 -18.19
CA THR A 55 4.68 -6.55 -18.86
C THR A 55 4.29 -6.54 -20.35
N LEU A 56 3.18 -5.93 -20.71
CA LEU A 56 2.73 -5.86 -22.11
C LEU A 56 3.53 -4.85 -22.94
N ASN A 57 4.01 -3.76 -22.35
CA ASN A 57 4.68 -2.68 -23.08
C ASN A 57 6.21 -2.85 -23.14
N ILE A 58 6.80 -3.66 -22.27
CA ILE A 58 8.25 -3.90 -22.23
C ILE A 58 8.51 -5.39 -22.46
N ALA A 59 8.91 -5.74 -23.67
CA ALA A 59 9.02 -7.12 -24.13
C ALA A 59 10.00 -7.98 -23.33
N GLU A 60 11.00 -7.37 -22.70
CA GLU A 60 11.98 -8.04 -21.87
C GLU A 60 11.46 -8.46 -20.50
N ILE A 61 10.34 -7.89 -20.06
CA ILE A 61 9.71 -8.22 -18.77
C ILE A 61 8.78 -9.41 -18.95
N ARG A 62 8.98 -10.46 -18.18
CA ARG A 62 8.14 -11.67 -18.14
C ARG A 62 7.07 -11.61 -17.07
N ASN A 63 7.44 -11.07 -15.92
CA ASN A 63 6.54 -10.94 -14.78
C ASN A 63 6.96 -9.75 -13.92
N VAL A 64 5.99 -9.13 -13.27
CA VAL A 64 6.20 -8.08 -12.26
C VAL A 64 5.54 -8.55 -10.98
N HIS A 65 6.28 -8.53 -9.87
CA HIS A 65 5.80 -8.97 -8.56
C HIS A 65 6.38 -8.08 -7.45
N HIS A 66 5.91 -8.26 -6.20
CA HIS A 66 6.31 -7.45 -5.04
C HIS A 66 6.22 -5.95 -5.32
N VAL A 67 5.10 -5.55 -5.88
CA VAL A 67 4.83 -4.14 -6.17
C VAL A 67 4.33 -3.47 -4.91
N HIS A 68 5.11 -2.53 -4.40
CA HIS A 68 4.71 -1.68 -3.30
C HIS A 68 4.64 -0.24 -3.79
N LEU A 69 3.54 0.39 -3.49
CA LEU A 69 3.24 1.76 -3.88
C LEU A 69 2.82 2.56 -2.65
N TRP A 70 3.45 3.69 -2.40
CA TRP A 70 3.07 4.59 -1.33
C TRP A 70 3.27 6.04 -1.73
N GLN A 71 2.65 6.93 -0.99
CA GLN A 71 2.69 8.36 -1.25
C GLN A 71 3.34 9.09 -0.07
N VAL A 72 4.31 9.95 -0.38
CA VAL A 72 4.96 10.83 0.59
C VAL A 72 4.76 12.27 0.13
N GLY A 73 3.87 12.99 0.79
CA GLY A 73 3.40 14.29 0.34
C GLY A 73 2.74 14.21 -1.03
N GLU A 74 3.27 14.94 -2.01
CA GLU A 74 2.78 14.92 -3.41
C GLU A 74 3.49 13.89 -4.30
N LYS A 75 4.49 13.18 -3.76
CA LYS A 75 5.30 12.24 -4.54
C LYS A 75 4.84 10.81 -4.35
N THR A 76 4.64 10.13 -5.46
CA THR A 76 4.39 8.69 -5.47
C THR A 76 5.71 7.95 -5.60
N LEU A 77 5.95 7.01 -4.68
CA LEU A 77 7.10 6.13 -4.67
C LEU A 77 6.64 4.71 -5.01
N LEU A 78 7.46 4.00 -5.78
CA LEU A 78 7.18 2.65 -6.23
C LEU A 78 8.41 1.77 -6.01
N THR A 79 8.21 0.58 -5.48
CA THR A 79 9.18 -0.50 -5.59
C THR A 79 8.54 -1.68 -6.30
N LEU A 80 9.30 -2.34 -7.14
CA LEU A 80 8.85 -3.54 -7.83
C LEU A 80 10.02 -4.46 -8.18
N TYR A 81 9.69 -5.73 -8.34
CA TYR A 81 10.58 -6.75 -8.85
C TYR A 81 10.12 -7.13 -10.26
N ALA A 82 11.03 -7.11 -11.21
CA ALA A 82 10.74 -7.47 -12.59
C ALA A 82 11.60 -8.67 -13.02
N ARG A 83 10.92 -9.79 -13.32
CA ARG A 83 11.58 -10.95 -13.92
C ARG A 83 11.77 -10.69 -15.41
N VAL A 84 13.01 -10.78 -15.88
CA VAL A 84 13.40 -10.41 -17.23
C VAL A 84 14.04 -11.57 -17.99
N ILE A 85 13.99 -11.49 -19.33
CA ILE A 85 14.70 -12.44 -20.18
C ILE A 85 16.22 -12.19 -20.15
N PRO A 86 17.06 -13.22 -20.33
CA PRO A 86 18.49 -13.01 -20.48
C PRO A 86 18.82 -12.22 -21.76
N ASN A 87 20.04 -11.65 -21.83
CA ASN A 87 20.57 -10.87 -22.96
C ASN A 87 19.91 -9.49 -23.18
N TYR A 88 19.74 -8.72 -22.12
CA TYR A 88 19.36 -7.31 -22.17
C TYR A 88 20.47 -6.41 -21.61
N GLN A 89 20.40 -5.11 -21.91
CA GLN A 89 21.27 -4.12 -21.28
C GLN A 89 20.54 -3.52 -20.06
N PRO A 90 21.03 -3.77 -18.82
CA PRO A 90 20.32 -3.38 -17.59
C PRO A 90 19.97 -1.89 -17.53
N ASP A 91 20.94 -1.02 -17.83
CA ASP A 91 20.71 0.43 -17.74
C ASP A 91 19.71 0.93 -18.76
N ALA A 92 19.75 0.41 -19.99
CA ALA A 92 18.80 0.76 -21.04
C ALA A 92 17.38 0.28 -20.70
N LEU A 93 17.24 -0.92 -20.13
CA LEU A 93 15.97 -1.45 -19.70
C LEU A 93 15.39 -0.65 -18.53
N LEU A 94 16.20 -0.36 -17.51
CA LEU A 94 15.81 0.48 -16.39
C LEU A 94 15.35 1.86 -16.84
N GLY A 95 16.07 2.47 -17.78
CA GLY A 95 15.68 3.76 -18.37
C GLY A 95 14.31 3.71 -19.03
N ARG A 96 13.99 2.64 -19.78
CA ARG A 96 12.68 2.46 -20.41
C ARG A 96 11.57 2.24 -19.37
N ILE A 97 11.82 1.44 -18.34
CA ILE A 97 10.87 1.22 -17.25
C ILE A 97 10.56 2.55 -16.56
N HIS A 98 11.58 3.31 -16.17
CA HIS A 98 11.39 4.61 -15.50
C HIS A 98 10.63 5.61 -16.37
N ASN A 99 10.98 5.72 -17.65
CA ASN A 99 10.28 6.62 -18.58
C ASN A 99 8.82 6.22 -18.72
N TRP A 100 8.54 4.92 -18.88
CA TRP A 100 7.19 4.42 -19.01
C TRP A 100 6.34 4.70 -17.75
N LEU A 101 6.90 4.46 -16.55
CA LEU A 101 6.24 4.76 -15.27
C LEU A 101 5.95 6.25 -15.11
N LYS A 102 6.88 7.09 -15.52
CA LYS A 102 6.71 8.54 -15.48
C LYS A 102 5.62 9.04 -16.43
N GLU A 103 5.61 8.54 -17.67
CA GLU A 103 4.66 8.97 -18.70
C GLU A 103 3.23 8.50 -18.45
N ASN A 104 3.05 7.26 -17.94
CA ASN A 104 1.73 6.66 -17.80
C ASN A 104 1.12 6.84 -16.41
N TYR A 105 1.94 6.96 -15.37
CA TYR A 105 1.49 7.01 -13.97
C TYR A 105 2.02 8.21 -13.19
N SER A 106 2.82 9.08 -13.79
CA SER A 106 3.50 10.22 -13.14
C SER A 106 4.40 9.80 -11.97
N ILE A 107 4.88 8.55 -11.96
CA ILE A 107 5.78 8.02 -10.96
C ILE A 107 7.22 8.40 -11.34
N THR A 108 7.83 9.27 -10.55
CA THR A 108 9.20 9.76 -10.78
C THR A 108 10.24 9.07 -9.92
N HIS A 109 9.82 8.40 -8.84
CA HIS A 109 10.68 7.65 -7.94
C HIS A 109 10.28 6.18 -7.92
N ALA A 110 11.00 5.36 -8.67
CA ALA A 110 10.80 3.93 -8.69
C ALA A 110 12.13 3.20 -8.40
N THR A 111 12.08 2.20 -7.53
CA THR A 111 13.16 1.24 -7.35
C THR A 111 12.75 -0.05 -8.03
N VAL A 112 13.54 -0.47 -9.00
CA VAL A 112 13.26 -1.67 -9.80
C VAL A 112 14.37 -2.67 -9.59
N GLN A 113 14.03 -3.84 -9.06
CA GLN A 113 14.93 -4.98 -8.99
C GLN A 113 14.71 -5.88 -10.21
N LEU A 114 15.77 -6.14 -10.96
CA LEU A 114 15.73 -7.03 -12.12
C LEU A 114 16.18 -8.44 -11.73
N GLU A 115 15.38 -9.45 -12.06
CA GLU A 115 15.62 -10.85 -11.69
C GLU A 115 15.55 -11.77 -12.92
N TYR A 116 16.41 -12.79 -12.95
CA TYR A 116 16.39 -13.82 -13.99
C TYR A 116 15.58 -15.05 -13.60
N GLN A 117 15.55 -15.35 -12.30
CA GLN A 117 14.90 -16.53 -11.76
C GLN A 117 13.71 -16.14 -10.89
N GLU A 118 12.81 -17.06 -10.71
CA GLU A 118 11.70 -16.87 -9.74
C GLU A 118 12.24 -16.77 -8.31
N CYS A 119 11.72 -15.83 -7.57
CA CYS A 119 11.99 -15.72 -6.15
C CYS A 119 11.51 -17.00 -5.45
N THR A 120 12.44 -17.74 -4.86
CA THR A 120 12.14 -19.00 -4.15
C THR A 120 11.96 -18.78 -2.65
N GLN A 121 12.04 -17.55 -2.16
CA GLN A 121 11.88 -17.24 -0.75
C GLN A 121 10.41 -17.28 -0.35
N PRO A 122 10.06 -17.87 0.80
CA PRO A 122 8.67 -17.96 1.25
C PRO A 122 8.02 -16.58 1.46
N GLU A 123 8.81 -15.54 1.70
CA GLU A 123 8.34 -14.15 1.82
C GLU A 123 7.87 -13.55 0.49
N CYS A 124 8.27 -14.15 -0.63
CA CYS A 124 7.77 -13.76 -1.96
C CYS A 124 6.30 -14.12 -2.18
N GLN A 125 5.72 -14.98 -1.35
CA GLN A 125 4.33 -15.43 -1.46
C GLN A 125 3.36 -14.61 -0.60
N LEU A 126 3.84 -13.72 0.25
CA LEU A 126 3.02 -12.92 1.16
C LEU A 126 2.13 -11.86 0.47
N GLY A 127 2.22 -11.71 -0.84
CA GLY A 127 1.42 -10.75 -1.61
C GLY A 127 0.18 -11.33 -2.30
N THR A 128 -0.06 -12.65 -2.26
CA THR A 128 -1.16 -13.30 -2.99
C THR A 128 -2.23 -13.93 -2.08
N GLU A 129 -2.11 -13.83 -0.76
CA GLU A 129 -3.08 -14.41 0.17
C GLU A 129 -3.95 -13.37 0.88
N ALA A 130 -4.59 -12.51 0.11
CA ALA A 130 -5.68 -11.70 0.61
C ALA A 130 -6.94 -11.99 -0.21
N GLU A 131 -7.37 -13.26 -0.26
CA GLU A 131 -8.75 -13.66 -0.51
C GLU A 131 -8.85 -15.19 -0.72
N SER A 132 -8.81 -15.93 0.35
CA SER A 132 -9.65 -17.12 0.49
C SER A 132 -9.65 -17.56 1.95
N GLY A 133 -10.42 -16.85 2.75
CA GLY A 133 -10.89 -17.38 4.02
C GLY A 133 -11.88 -18.49 3.71
N ASN A 134 -11.48 -19.73 3.89
CA ASN A 134 -12.42 -20.80 4.15
C ASN A 134 -11.89 -21.63 5.31
N ASP A 135 -12.64 -21.52 6.41
CA ASP A 135 -12.48 -22.32 7.61
C ASP A 135 -12.62 -23.80 7.26
N ASP A 136 -11.62 -24.59 7.62
CA ASP A 136 -11.85 -25.98 7.98
C ASP A 136 -10.81 -26.42 9.01
N HIS A 137 -11.24 -26.33 10.26
CA HIS A 137 -10.60 -26.98 11.39
C HIS A 137 -10.69 -28.52 11.24
N HIS A 138 -9.61 -29.18 10.97
CA HIS A 138 -9.45 -30.58 11.32
C HIS A 138 -8.26 -30.78 12.25
N HIS A 139 -8.59 -30.86 13.54
CA HIS A 139 -7.77 -31.54 14.51
C HIS A 139 -7.63 -33.01 14.14
N SER A 140 -6.41 -33.48 13.97
CA SER A 140 -6.06 -34.86 14.19
C SER A 140 -4.78 -34.94 14.98
N ARG A 141 -4.96 -35.19 16.28
CA ARG A 141 -3.91 -35.77 17.12
C ARG A 141 -3.80 -37.23 16.75
N ASP A 142 -2.59 -37.69 16.45
CA ASP A 142 -2.21 -39.05 16.76
C ASP A 142 -0.76 -39.09 17.18
N TYR A 143 -0.60 -39.24 18.49
CA TYR A 143 0.56 -39.73 19.18
C TYR A 143 0.56 -41.26 19.03
N GLU A 144 1.57 -41.81 18.43
CA GLU A 144 1.99 -43.15 18.80
C GLU A 144 3.49 -43.28 18.56
N GLY A 145 4.18 -43.43 19.53
CA GLY A 145 5.23 -44.09 20.13
C GLY A 145 5.51 -45.50 19.62
N SER A 146 6.76 -45.74 19.23
CA SER A 146 7.33 -47.07 19.35
C SER A 146 8.84 -46.98 19.49
N LEU A 147 9.28 -47.29 20.67
CA LEU A 147 10.61 -47.80 20.98
C LEU A 147 10.77 -49.18 20.35
N HIS A 148 11.90 -49.47 19.72
CA HIS A 148 12.63 -50.73 19.92
C HIS A 148 13.90 -50.81 19.02
N HIS A 149 14.98 -51.06 19.75
CA HIS A 149 16.29 -51.64 19.49
C HIS A 149 17.35 -50.82 18.82
#